data_a472f155a50d6047b3317616c45d5561
#
_entry.id   a472f155a50d6047b3317616c45d5561
#
_cell.length_a   1.000
_cell.length_b   1.000
_cell.length_c   1.000
_cell.angle_alpha   90.00
_cell.angle_beta   90.00
_cell.angle_gamma   90.00
#
_symmetry.space_group_name_H-M   'P 1'
#
loop_
_entity.id
_entity.type
_entity.pdbx_description
1 polymer ?
#
loop_
_entity_poly.entity_id
_entity_poly.type
_entity_poly.pdbx_seq_one_letter_code
_entity_poly.pdbx_strand_id
1 'polypeptide(L)'
;MDNDAFFFFGDHMDALPIYERLEKGILTRIPDVKIKVAKTQITFAKRYGFAFVSFNPCRKAKERPAVWMTVTFGLGCRKESPRIDVATQPYPGRWTHHVMVGSEEEIDEELLDWIKEAADFSAAKKR
;
A
#
# COMPACT_ATOMS: atom_id res chain seq x y z
N MET A 1 12.56 9.08 -13.58
CA MET A 1 11.14 8.77 -13.32
C MET A 1 10.38 8.87 -14.63
N ASP A 2 9.54 7.89 -14.94
CA ASP A 2 8.77 7.91 -16.18
C ASP A 2 7.52 8.78 -16.08
N ASN A 3 6.83 8.95 -17.20
CA ASN A 3 5.66 9.83 -17.25
C ASN A 3 4.52 9.36 -16.34
N ASP A 4 4.32 8.05 -16.21
CA ASP A 4 3.25 7.53 -15.36
C ASP A 4 3.50 7.85 -13.89
N ALA A 5 4.77 7.80 -13.45
CA ALA A 5 5.13 8.16 -12.10
C ALA A 5 4.89 9.65 -11.84
N PHE A 6 5.24 10.51 -12.80
CA PHE A 6 4.94 11.93 -12.68
C PHE A 6 3.43 12.18 -12.53
N PHE A 7 2.62 11.53 -13.35
CA PHE A 7 1.17 11.68 -13.26
C PHE A 7 0.64 11.17 -11.94
N PHE A 8 1.16 10.03 -11.48
CA PHE A 8 0.70 9.45 -10.22
C PHE A 8 0.98 10.38 -9.04
N PHE A 9 2.25 10.83 -8.90
CA PHE A 9 2.59 11.68 -7.77
C PHE A 9 1.99 13.07 -7.87
N GLY A 10 1.90 13.66 -9.08
CA GLY A 10 1.24 14.95 -9.28
C GLY A 10 1.64 15.98 -8.23
N ASP A 11 0.67 16.48 -7.48
CA ASP A 11 0.89 17.45 -6.41
C ASP A 11 1.48 16.83 -5.13
N HIS A 12 1.69 15.51 -5.12
CA HIS A 12 2.20 14.77 -3.98
C HIS A 12 3.66 14.32 -4.15
N MET A 13 4.46 15.08 -4.90
CA MET A 13 5.88 14.74 -5.09
C MET A 13 6.65 14.71 -3.78
N ASP A 14 6.18 15.41 -2.76
CA ASP A 14 6.78 15.40 -1.43
C ASP A 14 6.64 14.05 -0.73
N ALA A 15 5.74 13.19 -1.20
CA ALA A 15 5.58 11.82 -0.67
C ALA A 15 6.56 10.82 -1.30
N LEU A 16 7.31 11.22 -2.33
CA LEU A 16 8.22 10.31 -3.02
C LEU A 16 9.22 9.60 -2.11
N PRO A 17 9.86 10.28 -1.14
CA PRO A 17 10.78 9.57 -0.23
C PRO A 17 10.10 8.48 0.58
N ILE A 18 8.84 8.69 1.00
CA ILE A 18 8.06 7.69 1.73
C ILE A 18 7.83 6.49 0.82
N TYR A 19 7.42 6.75 -0.42
CA TYR A 19 7.18 5.71 -1.41
C TYR A 19 8.45 4.91 -1.69
N GLU A 20 9.58 5.58 -1.88
CA GLU A 20 10.84 4.90 -2.18
C GLU A 20 11.25 3.96 -1.06
N ARG A 21 11.02 4.36 0.19
CA ARG A 21 11.30 3.50 1.32
C ARG A 21 10.38 2.27 1.35
N LEU A 22 9.11 2.47 1.02
CA LEU A 22 8.16 1.36 0.92
C LEU A 22 8.57 0.38 -0.18
N GLU A 23 8.88 0.88 -1.36
CA GLU A 23 9.31 0.06 -2.49
C GLU A 23 10.54 -0.77 -2.13
N LYS A 24 11.54 -0.13 -1.56
CA LYS A 24 12.76 -0.83 -1.13
C LYS A 24 12.45 -1.92 -0.10
N GLY A 25 11.61 -1.60 0.87
CA GLY A 25 11.23 -2.55 1.91
C GLY A 25 10.51 -3.76 1.36
N ILE A 26 9.59 -3.55 0.41
CA ILE A 26 8.85 -4.64 -0.23
C ILE A 26 9.80 -5.50 -1.06
N LEU A 27 10.63 -4.88 -1.90
CA LEU A 27 11.52 -5.62 -2.79
C LEU A 27 12.59 -6.39 -2.03
N THR A 28 12.98 -5.91 -0.84
CA THR A 28 13.95 -6.60 0.00
C THR A 28 13.37 -7.87 0.63
N ARG A 29 12.06 -7.85 0.97
CA ARG A 29 11.41 -8.93 1.68
C ARG A 29 10.72 -9.95 0.79
N ILE A 30 10.27 -9.54 -0.39
CA ILE A 30 9.41 -10.38 -1.24
C ILE A 30 10.09 -10.53 -2.60
N PRO A 31 10.39 -11.78 -3.01
CA PRO A 31 11.02 -12.00 -4.32
C PRO A 31 10.02 -11.86 -5.46
N ASP A 32 10.55 -11.55 -6.65
CA ASP A 32 9.80 -11.57 -7.91
C ASP A 32 8.59 -10.64 -7.94
N VAL A 33 8.70 -9.48 -7.28
CA VAL A 33 7.63 -8.49 -7.27
C VAL A 33 7.68 -7.68 -8.56
N LYS A 34 6.52 -7.51 -9.19
CA LYS A 34 6.33 -6.61 -10.33
C LYS A 34 5.64 -5.36 -9.83
N ILE A 35 6.09 -4.21 -10.32
CA ILE A 35 5.52 -2.92 -9.94
C ILE A 35 4.87 -2.32 -11.18
N LYS A 36 3.59 -2.02 -11.08
CA LYS A 36 2.85 -1.36 -12.16
C LYS A 36 2.44 0.03 -11.71
N VAL A 37 2.92 1.04 -12.42
CA VAL A 37 2.58 2.43 -12.14
C VAL A 37 1.50 2.89 -13.11
N ALA A 38 0.36 3.32 -12.56
CA ALA A 38 -0.72 3.90 -13.32
C ALA A 38 -0.97 5.31 -12.81
N LYS A 39 -1.88 6.05 -13.45
CA LYS A 39 -2.12 7.45 -13.08
C LYS A 39 -2.68 7.64 -11.68
N THR A 40 -3.44 6.66 -11.19
CA THR A 40 -4.14 6.78 -9.89
C THR A 40 -3.68 5.78 -8.86
N GLN A 41 -2.78 4.86 -9.23
CA GLN A 41 -2.40 3.78 -8.32
C GLN A 41 -1.09 3.14 -8.75
N ILE A 42 -0.28 2.77 -7.76
CA ILE A 42 0.87 1.90 -7.98
C ILE A 42 0.52 0.54 -7.38
N THR A 43 0.71 -0.52 -8.15
CA THR A 43 0.38 -1.89 -7.75
C THR A 43 1.65 -2.72 -7.59
N PHE A 44 1.76 -3.41 -6.46
CA PHE A 44 2.79 -4.43 -6.23
C PHE A 44 2.14 -5.78 -6.41
N ALA A 45 2.69 -6.59 -7.31
CA ALA A 45 2.09 -7.87 -7.66
C ALA A 45 3.13 -8.95 -7.86
N LYS A 46 2.72 -10.19 -7.62
CA LYS A 46 3.41 -11.37 -8.13
C LYS A 46 2.54 -11.88 -9.27
N ARG A 47 1.74 -12.91 -9.05
CA ARG A 47 0.71 -13.30 -10.02
C ARG A 47 -0.49 -12.33 -9.95
N TYR A 48 -0.84 -11.93 -8.73
CA TYR A 48 -1.95 -11.00 -8.48
C TYR A 48 -1.44 -9.82 -7.65
N GLY A 49 -2.14 -8.70 -7.71
CA GLY A 49 -1.84 -7.55 -6.88
C GLY A 49 -2.04 -7.88 -5.40
N PHE A 50 -1.08 -7.50 -4.56
CA PHE A 50 -1.18 -7.75 -3.12
C PHE A 50 -1.06 -6.48 -2.28
N ALA A 51 -0.50 -5.42 -2.83
CA ALA A 51 -0.41 -4.14 -2.15
C ALA A 51 -0.51 -3.01 -3.17
N PHE A 52 -1.03 -1.89 -2.72
CA PHE A 52 -1.34 -0.76 -3.59
C PHE A 52 -1.02 0.53 -2.89
N VAL A 53 -0.57 1.53 -3.65
CA VAL A 53 -0.33 2.89 -3.15
C VAL A 53 -1.21 3.84 -3.93
N SER A 54 -1.87 4.75 -3.24
CA SER A 54 -2.72 5.75 -3.86
C SER A 54 -2.72 7.04 -3.04
N PHE A 55 -3.33 8.07 -3.59
CA PHE A 55 -3.60 9.30 -2.87
C PHE A 55 -5.12 9.45 -2.63
N ASN A 56 -5.80 8.32 -2.46
CA ASN A 56 -7.20 8.29 -2.04
C ASN A 56 -7.24 8.45 -0.52
N PRO A 57 -7.76 9.58 0.00
CA PRO A 57 -7.72 9.81 1.44
C PRO A 57 -8.72 8.91 2.17
N CYS A 58 -8.30 8.43 3.33
CA CYS A 58 -9.18 7.69 4.24
C CYS A 58 -9.29 8.36 5.61
N ARG A 59 -8.85 9.62 5.69
CA ARG A 59 -9.03 10.51 6.86
C ARG A 59 -9.58 11.83 6.37
N LYS A 60 -10.29 12.55 7.26
CA LYS A 60 -10.74 13.92 6.96
C LYS A 60 -9.54 14.82 6.74
N ALA A 61 -9.71 15.86 5.92
CA ALA A 61 -8.61 16.76 5.56
C ALA A 61 -7.81 17.26 6.76
N LYS A 62 -8.50 17.67 7.82
CA LYS A 62 -7.86 18.21 9.03
C LYS A 62 -7.08 17.17 9.83
N GLU A 63 -7.30 15.88 9.56
CA GLU A 63 -6.65 14.78 10.26
C GLU A 63 -5.49 14.19 9.48
N ARG A 64 -5.25 14.71 8.27
CA ARG A 64 -4.18 14.19 7.41
C ARG A 64 -2.85 14.88 7.73
N PRO A 65 -1.73 14.11 7.71
CA PRO A 65 -0.41 14.75 7.77
C PRO A 65 -0.20 15.71 6.60
N ALA A 66 0.75 16.61 6.71
CA ALA A 66 1.08 17.54 5.63
C ALA A 66 1.55 16.78 4.38
N VAL A 67 2.33 15.72 4.58
CA VAL A 67 2.77 14.80 3.53
C VAL A 67 2.17 13.43 3.85
N TRP A 68 1.58 12.76 2.86
CA TRP A 68 0.93 11.48 3.12
C TRP A 68 0.78 10.66 1.84
N MET A 69 0.59 9.37 2.01
CA MET A 69 0.10 8.47 0.97
C MET A 69 -0.70 7.35 1.64
N THR A 70 -1.56 6.69 0.88
CA THR A 70 -2.38 5.59 1.38
C THR A 70 -1.81 4.26 0.87
N VAL A 71 -1.54 3.35 1.81
CA VAL A 71 -1.09 2.00 1.51
C VAL A 71 -2.28 1.06 1.73
N THR A 72 -2.56 0.23 0.73
CA THR A 72 -3.69 -0.70 0.74
C THR A 72 -3.19 -2.12 0.57
N PHE A 73 -3.74 -3.06 1.34
CA PHE A 73 -3.37 -4.47 1.22
C PHE A 73 -4.55 -5.37 1.60
N GLY A 74 -4.57 -6.58 1.04
CA GLY A 74 -5.65 -7.53 1.26
C GLY A 74 -5.20 -8.75 2.07
N LEU A 75 -6.01 -9.14 3.05
CA LEU A 75 -5.77 -10.30 3.91
C LEU A 75 -7.04 -11.15 3.98
N GLY A 76 -6.90 -12.39 4.45
CA GLY A 76 -8.02 -13.29 4.63
C GLY A 76 -8.86 -13.00 5.87
N CYS A 77 -8.35 -12.18 6.78
CA CYS A 77 -9.04 -11.80 8.00
C CYS A 77 -8.82 -10.32 8.28
N ARG A 78 -9.69 -9.74 9.10
CA ARG A 78 -9.56 -8.35 9.49
C ARG A 78 -8.43 -8.20 10.50
N LYS A 79 -7.48 -7.33 10.19
CA LYS A 79 -6.40 -6.97 11.09
C LYS A 79 -6.85 -5.78 11.95
N GLU A 80 -6.66 -5.88 13.25
CA GLU A 80 -7.03 -4.82 14.19
C GLU A 80 -5.78 -4.06 14.64
N SER A 81 -5.77 -2.76 14.39
CA SER A 81 -4.67 -1.88 14.82
C SER A 81 -5.11 -0.44 14.69
N PRO A 82 -4.67 0.44 15.62
CA PRO A 82 -4.96 1.88 15.49
C PRO A 82 -4.38 2.50 14.23
N ARG A 83 -3.39 1.85 13.62
CA ARG A 83 -2.75 2.33 12.39
C ARG A 83 -3.62 2.12 11.15
N ILE A 84 -4.57 1.19 11.23
CA ILE A 84 -5.44 0.89 10.09
C ILE A 84 -6.62 1.85 10.12
N ASP A 85 -6.67 2.73 9.12
CA ASP A 85 -7.70 3.77 9.07
C ASP A 85 -9.04 3.21 8.64
N VAL A 86 -9.05 2.27 7.69
CA VAL A 86 -10.28 1.66 7.18
C VAL A 86 -10.00 0.20 6.86
N ALA A 87 -10.94 -0.68 7.24
CA ALA A 87 -10.91 -2.08 6.85
C ALA A 87 -12.31 -2.46 6.37
N THR A 88 -12.39 -3.00 5.16
CA THR A 88 -13.65 -3.40 4.54
C THR A 88 -13.57 -4.82 4.01
N GLN A 89 -14.71 -5.49 3.95
CA GLN A 89 -14.79 -6.85 3.39
C GLN A 89 -15.60 -6.81 2.10
N PRO A 90 -14.93 -6.67 0.93
CA PRO A 90 -15.66 -6.60 -0.35
C PRO A 90 -16.37 -7.90 -0.69
N TYR A 91 -15.86 -9.03 -0.22
CA TYR A 91 -16.54 -10.33 -0.34
C TYR A 91 -16.01 -11.27 0.76
N PRO A 92 -16.74 -12.36 1.09
CA PRO A 92 -16.33 -13.26 2.17
C PRO A 92 -14.90 -13.79 1.97
N GLY A 93 -14.11 -13.75 3.04
CA GLY A 93 -12.75 -14.25 3.03
C GLY A 93 -11.71 -13.27 2.51
N ARG A 94 -12.11 -12.03 2.19
CA ARG A 94 -11.15 -11.00 1.81
C ARG A 94 -11.42 -9.71 2.55
N TRP A 95 -10.41 -9.23 3.26
CA TRP A 95 -10.43 -7.95 3.97
C TRP A 95 -9.43 -7.00 3.35
N THR A 96 -9.90 -5.83 2.93
CA THR A 96 -9.05 -4.78 2.36
C THR A 96 -8.78 -3.74 3.45
N HIS A 97 -7.51 -3.44 3.66
CA HIS A 97 -7.05 -2.53 4.71
C HIS A 97 -6.40 -1.31 4.08
N HIS A 98 -6.70 -0.13 4.62
CA HIS A 98 -6.10 1.13 4.19
C HIS A 98 -5.38 1.78 5.36
N VAL A 99 -4.12 2.13 5.14
CA VAL A 99 -3.26 2.77 6.14
C VAL A 99 -2.68 4.03 5.51
N MET A 100 -2.98 5.21 6.06
CA MET A 100 -2.31 6.44 5.63
C MET A 100 -0.99 6.56 6.37
N VAL A 101 0.07 6.82 5.62
CA VAL A 101 1.41 7.02 6.18
C VAL A 101 1.87 8.44 5.85
N GLY A 102 2.49 9.10 6.83
CA GLY A 102 2.91 10.49 6.71
C GLY A 102 4.41 10.71 6.86
N SER A 103 5.18 9.65 7.08
CA SER A 103 6.63 9.76 7.23
C SER A 103 7.32 8.45 6.87
N GLU A 104 8.62 8.53 6.60
CA GLU A 104 9.41 7.33 6.29
C GLU A 104 9.46 6.37 7.46
N GLU A 105 9.43 6.87 8.69
CA GLU A 105 9.48 6.06 9.91
C GLU A 105 8.25 5.16 10.06
N GLU A 106 7.14 5.54 9.44
CA GLU A 106 5.94 4.72 9.46
C GLU A 106 6.01 3.52 8.52
N ILE A 107 7.01 3.51 7.62
CA ILE A 107 7.32 2.34 6.81
C ILE A 107 8.23 1.44 7.66
N ASP A 108 7.62 0.72 8.57
CA ASP A 108 8.34 -0.06 9.59
C ASP A 108 8.10 -1.56 9.42
N GLU A 109 8.69 -2.34 10.32
CA GLU A 109 8.59 -3.80 10.29
C GLU A 109 7.14 -4.27 10.33
N GLU A 110 6.32 -3.66 11.17
CA GLU A 110 4.91 -4.05 11.30
C GLU A 110 4.16 -3.91 9.97
N LEU A 111 4.28 -2.75 9.33
CA LEU A 111 3.62 -2.50 8.05
C LEU A 111 4.13 -3.46 6.98
N LEU A 112 5.44 -3.65 6.91
CA LEU A 112 6.05 -4.53 5.92
C LEU A 112 5.70 -6.00 6.16
N ASP A 113 5.53 -6.40 7.42
CA ASP A 113 5.07 -7.74 7.76
C ASP A 113 3.62 -7.96 7.27
N TRP A 114 2.75 -6.97 7.44
CA TRP A 114 1.39 -7.04 6.91
C TRP A 114 1.38 -7.20 5.39
N ILE A 115 2.25 -6.46 4.71
CA ILE A 115 2.35 -6.51 3.24
C ILE A 115 2.88 -7.87 2.80
N LYS A 116 3.87 -8.43 3.51
CA LYS A 116 4.36 -9.79 3.25
C LYS A 116 3.24 -10.81 3.44
N GLU A 117 2.46 -10.68 4.49
CA GLU A 117 1.30 -11.53 4.75
C GLU A 117 0.29 -11.41 3.60
N ALA A 118 0.08 -10.20 3.08
CA ALA A 118 -0.82 -9.97 1.95
C ALA A 118 -0.29 -10.64 0.67
N ALA A 119 1.02 -10.61 0.45
CA ALA A 119 1.63 -11.30 -0.69
C ALA A 119 1.40 -12.81 -0.59
N ASP A 120 1.58 -13.38 0.60
CA ASP A 120 1.36 -14.80 0.83
C ASP A 120 -0.12 -15.18 0.65
N PHE A 121 -1.03 -14.35 1.16
CA PHE A 121 -2.46 -14.54 0.99
C PHE A 121 -2.85 -14.51 -0.49
N SER A 122 -2.33 -13.55 -1.23
CA SER A 122 -2.59 -13.42 -2.67
C SER A 122 -2.06 -14.63 -3.43
N ALA A 123 -0.87 -15.11 -3.08
CA ALA A 123 -0.25 -16.27 -3.73
C ALA A 123 -1.05 -17.56 -3.50
N ALA A 124 -1.80 -17.65 -2.43
CA ALA A 124 -2.60 -18.83 -2.09
C ALA A 124 -3.93 -18.88 -2.83
N LYS A 125 -4.30 -17.84 -3.58
CA LYS A 125 -5.55 -17.81 -4.35
C LYS A 125 -5.56 -18.88 -5.41
N LYS A 126 -6.68 -19.58 -5.49
CA LYS A 126 -6.93 -20.56 -6.56
C LYS A 126 -7.89 -19.96 -7.58
N ARG A 127 -7.67 -20.31 -8.81
CA ARG A 127 -8.53 -19.92 -9.91
C ARG A 127 -8.90 -21.10 -10.75
#